data_7611250fa6454e3f411bae0595dcc2d6
#
_entry.id   7611250fa6454e3f411bae0595dcc2d6
#
_cell.length_a   1.000
_cell.length_b   1.000
_cell.length_c   1.000
_cell.angle_alpha   90.00
_cell.angle_beta   90.00
_cell.angle_gamma   90.00
#
_symmetry.space_group_name_H-M   'P 1'
#
loop_
_entity.id
_entity.type
_entity.pdbx_description
1 polymer ?
#
loop_
_entity_poly.entity_id
_entity_poly.type
_entity_poly.pdbx_seq_one_letter_code
_entity_poly.pdbx_strand_id
1 'polypeptide(L)'
;MSIGTEHEYSINNRSFKPLPVSDLVLERISGRIQNETPLGEIIVSKELQKHVLEIVPRRPGRSLAELERVLHAGIQNLYSCLTPEFQLLGLGMHPLLTLDMTTVWDHDEREIYEVYDRLFNIHQHGWLNIQALQINIPYASEEELVTLYNKIRSIIPYVVAITTASPFVEGKSTGTMDNRLIYYRKNQERIPSICHGLIPEPLQTLADYHAIHDDMCRSLMERGGEALCREWVNSRGVIVRFSRCCLEIKAIDE
;
A
#
# COMPACT_ATOMS: atom_id res chain seq x y z
N MET A 1 -0.28 -12.61 -20.59
CA MET A 1 0.13 -12.14 -19.28
C MET A 1 -0.77 -10.99 -18.88
N SER A 2 -1.27 -10.95 -17.65
CA SER A 2 -2.06 -9.83 -17.13
C SER A 2 -1.29 -9.16 -15.99
N ILE A 3 -1.57 -7.88 -15.71
CA ILE A 3 -0.93 -7.12 -14.65
C ILE A 3 -2.02 -6.40 -13.85
N GLY A 4 -1.97 -6.52 -12.52
CA GLY A 4 -2.78 -5.72 -11.60
C GLY A 4 -1.94 -4.59 -11.00
N THR A 5 -2.61 -3.50 -10.63
CA THR A 5 -1.99 -2.40 -9.88
C THR A 5 -2.96 -1.89 -8.81
N GLU A 6 -2.39 -1.35 -7.73
CA GLU A 6 -3.11 -0.69 -6.65
C GLU A 6 -2.44 0.69 -6.48
N HIS A 7 -3.21 1.77 -6.44
CA HIS A 7 -2.73 3.15 -6.44
C HIS A 7 -3.29 3.91 -5.26
N GLU A 8 -2.43 4.50 -4.45
CA GLU A 8 -2.81 5.21 -3.24
C GLU A 8 -2.66 6.74 -3.43
N TYR A 9 -3.76 7.48 -3.33
CA TYR A 9 -3.78 8.93 -3.51
C TYR A 9 -4.26 9.63 -2.25
N SER A 10 -3.55 10.68 -1.83
CA SER A 10 -4.06 11.56 -0.78
C SER A 10 -5.15 12.49 -1.30
N ILE A 11 -6.16 12.73 -0.46
CA ILE A 11 -7.22 13.69 -0.68
C ILE A 11 -6.79 15.02 -0.05
N ASN A 12 -6.84 16.10 -0.84
CA ASN A 12 -6.35 17.40 -0.44
C ASN A 12 -7.36 18.48 -0.76
N ASN A 13 -7.27 19.63 -0.09
CA ASN A 13 -7.92 20.85 -0.54
C ASN A 13 -7.10 21.54 -1.63
N ARG A 14 -7.61 22.66 -2.18
CA ARG A 14 -6.94 23.45 -3.22
C ARG A 14 -5.58 24.04 -2.80
N SER A 15 -5.30 24.10 -1.51
CA SER A 15 -4.00 24.55 -0.96
C SER A 15 -3.08 23.38 -0.63
N PHE A 16 -3.38 22.18 -1.15
CA PHE A 16 -2.65 20.95 -0.91
C PHE A 16 -2.53 20.55 0.57
N LYS A 17 -3.48 20.94 1.41
CA LYS A 17 -3.60 20.39 2.77
C LYS A 17 -4.34 19.07 2.71
N PRO A 18 -3.84 18.02 3.38
CA PRO A 18 -4.52 16.73 3.44
C PRO A 18 -5.87 16.86 4.16
N LEU A 19 -6.84 16.10 3.69
CA LEU A 19 -8.20 16.07 4.22
C LEU A 19 -8.54 14.63 4.64
N PRO A 20 -8.77 14.34 5.93
CA PRO A 20 -9.13 13.00 6.42
C PRO A 20 -10.62 12.70 6.18
N VAL A 21 -11.00 12.57 4.91
CA VAL A 21 -12.41 12.48 4.46
C VAL A 21 -12.68 11.31 3.51
N SER A 22 -11.86 10.27 3.51
CA SER A 22 -12.06 9.11 2.64
C SER A 22 -13.41 8.43 2.88
N ASP A 23 -13.91 8.42 4.11
CA ASP A 23 -15.23 7.93 4.48
C ASP A 23 -16.35 8.73 3.79
N LEU A 24 -16.26 10.06 3.78
CA LEU A 24 -17.24 10.92 3.10
C LEU A 24 -17.21 10.74 1.59
N VAL A 25 -16.02 10.49 1.02
CA VAL A 25 -15.89 10.19 -0.41
C VAL A 25 -16.54 8.85 -0.74
N LEU A 26 -16.28 7.81 0.02
CA LEU A 26 -16.87 6.49 -0.17
C LEU A 26 -18.39 6.53 0.03
N GLU A 27 -18.88 7.24 1.05
CA GLU A 27 -20.30 7.48 1.27
C GLU A 27 -20.96 8.19 0.08
N ARG A 28 -20.30 9.22 -0.47
CA ARG A 28 -20.82 9.95 -1.63
C ARG A 28 -20.94 9.10 -2.88
N ILE A 29 -20.02 8.15 -3.09
CA ILE A 29 -20.05 7.24 -4.25
C ILE A 29 -21.12 6.16 -4.07
N SER A 30 -21.26 5.59 -2.88
CA SER A 30 -22.05 4.37 -2.63
C SER A 30 -23.37 4.61 -1.88
N GLY A 31 -23.57 5.80 -1.33
CA GLY A 31 -24.71 6.14 -0.47
C GLY A 31 -24.57 5.69 1.00
N ARG A 32 -23.43 5.12 1.38
CA ARG A 32 -23.12 4.70 2.77
C ARG A 32 -21.61 4.64 3.00
N ILE A 33 -21.18 4.72 4.25
CA ILE A 33 -19.79 4.48 4.63
C ILE A 33 -19.50 2.98 4.52
N GLN A 34 -18.46 2.61 3.80
CA GLN A 34 -17.99 1.23 3.62
C GLN A 34 -16.51 1.22 3.22
N ASN A 35 -15.84 0.07 3.34
CA ASN A 35 -14.42 -0.06 3.08
C ASN A 35 -14.03 0.14 1.61
N GLU A 36 -14.90 -0.29 0.70
CA GLU A 36 -14.65 -0.21 -0.73
C GLU A 36 -15.95 -0.05 -1.52
N THR A 37 -15.86 0.53 -2.71
CA THR A 37 -17.01 0.67 -3.62
C THR A 37 -16.56 0.61 -5.08
N PRO A 38 -17.31 -0.10 -5.95
CA PRO A 38 -17.03 -0.06 -7.38
C PRO A 38 -17.46 1.29 -7.98
N LEU A 39 -16.60 1.81 -8.87
CA LEU A 39 -16.88 3.02 -9.67
C LEU A 39 -16.46 2.77 -11.13
N GLY A 40 -17.40 2.36 -11.96
CA GLY A 40 -17.11 1.94 -13.34
C GLY A 40 -16.18 0.73 -13.41
N GLU A 41 -15.03 0.88 -14.04
CA GLU A 41 -14.02 -0.18 -14.20
C GLU A 41 -12.99 -0.24 -13.05
N ILE A 42 -13.11 0.63 -12.04
CA ILE A 42 -12.25 0.63 -10.84
C ILE A 42 -13.03 0.27 -9.57
N ILE A 43 -12.29 -0.05 -8.53
CA ILE A 43 -12.74 -0.06 -7.14
C ILE A 43 -12.02 1.08 -6.45
N VAL A 44 -12.75 1.83 -5.62
CA VAL A 44 -12.20 2.84 -4.71
C VAL A 44 -12.34 2.29 -3.30
N SER A 45 -11.24 2.22 -2.57
CA SER A 45 -11.17 1.69 -1.20
C SER A 45 -10.54 2.68 -0.23
N LYS A 46 -10.82 2.47 1.04
CA LYS A 46 -10.16 3.18 2.14
C LYS A 46 -8.76 2.62 2.36
N GLU A 47 -7.91 3.43 2.97
CA GLU A 47 -6.65 3.02 3.57
C GLU A 47 -6.70 3.11 5.11
N LEU A 48 -5.57 2.75 5.77
CA LEU A 48 -5.43 2.93 7.22
C LEU A 48 -5.70 4.38 7.62
N GLN A 49 -5.15 5.33 6.85
CA GLN A 49 -5.27 6.77 7.08
C GLN A 49 -6.43 7.38 6.28
N LYS A 50 -7.29 8.14 6.94
CA LYS A 50 -8.51 8.72 6.33
C LYS A 50 -8.26 9.79 5.25
N HIS A 51 -7.03 10.25 5.04
CA HIS A 51 -6.75 11.18 3.94
C HIS A 51 -6.30 10.48 2.66
N VAL A 52 -6.26 9.15 2.62
CA VAL A 52 -5.86 8.36 1.45
C VAL A 52 -7.00 7.49 0.94
N LEU A 53 -7.10 7.39 -0.37
CA LEU A 53 -7.92 6.41 -1.09
C LEU A 53 -7.00 5.52 -1.92
N GLU A 54 -7.31 4.24 -1.95
CA GLU A 54 -6.72 3.30 -2.89
C GLU A 54 -7.63 3.15 -4.12
N ILE A 55 -7.04 3.10 -5.30
CA ILE A 55 -7.72 2.92 -6.58
C ILE A 55 -7.16 1.66 -7.25
N VAL A 56 -8.04 0.70 -7.49
CA VAL A 56 -7.68 -0.60 -8.07
C VAL A 56 -8.53 -0.88 -9.31
N PRO A 57 -7.95 -1.24 -10.47
CA PRO A 57 -8.72 -1.76 -11.59
C PRO A 57 -9.50 -3.02 -11.18
N ARG A 58 -10.78 -3.11 -11.51
CA ARG A 58 -11.62 -4.29 -11.16
C ARG A 58 -11.13 -5.60 -11.77
N ARG A 59 -10.31 -5.52 -12.81
CA ARG A 59 -9.69 -6.68 -13.47
C ARG A 59 -8.26 -6.33 -13.85
N PRO A 60 -7.34 -7.29 -13.75
CA PRO A 60 -5.98 -7.08 -14.25
C PRO A 60 -5.98 -6.72 -15.74
N GLY A 61 -5.20 -5.74 -16.12
CA GLY A 61 -5.04 -5.30 -17.51
C GLY A 61 -4.28 -6.35 -18.34
N ARG A 62 -4.69 -6.54 -19.59
CA ARG A 62 -4.00 -7.43 -20.55
C ARG A 62 -2.84 -6.74 -21.26
N SER A 63 -2.78 -5.42 -21.16
CA SER A 63 -1.70 -4.57 -21.66
C SER A 63 -1.58 -3.32 -20.81
N LEU A 64 -0.42 -2.65 -20.85
CA LEU A 64 -0.21 -1.37 -20.17
C LEU A 64 -1.17 -0.28 -20.69
N ALA A 65 -1.43 -0.25 -21.99
CA ALA A 65 -2.37 0.70 -22.59
C ALA A 65 -3.82 0.49 -22.11
N GLU A 66 -4.24 -0.76 -21.89
CA GLU A 66 -5.56 -1.06 -21.31
C GLU A 66 -5.60 -0.59 -19.85
N LEU A 67 -4.56 -0.86 -19.08
CA LEU A 67 -4.45 -0.47 -17.68
C LEU A 67 -4.49 1.05 -17.52
N GLU A 68 -3.68 1.78 -18.30
CA GLU A 68 -3.68 3.24 -18.36
C GLU A 68 -5.07 3.79 -18.67
N ARG A 69 -5.74 3.26 -19.71
CA ARG A 69 -7.10 3.70 -20.08
C ARG A 69 -8.10 3.52 -18.95
N VAL A 70 -8.06 2.36 -18.28
CA VAL A 70 -8.98 2.03 -17.17
C VAL A 70 -8.73 2.95 -15.99
N LEU A 71 -7.47 3.14 -15.60
CA LEU A 71 -7.10 4.01 -14.49
C LEU A 71 -7.45 5.48 -14.79
N HIS A 72 -7.08 5.98 -15.98
CA HIS A 72 -7.38 7.36 -16.36
C HIS A 72 -8.88 7.64 -16.35
N ALA A 73 -9.69 6.77 -16.97
CA ALA A 73 -11.14 6.91 -16.95
C ALA A 73 -11.72 6.78 -15.54
N GLY A 74 -11.17 5.88 -14.73
CA GLY A 74 -11.57 5.68 -13.33
C GLY A 74 -11.28 6.91 -12.47
N ILE A 75 -10.10 7.50 -12.59
CA ILE A 75 -9.74 8.73 -11.87
C ILE A 75 -10.62 9.91 -12.33
N GLN A 76 -10.90 10.05 -13.61
CA GLN A 76 -11.84 11.08 -14.10
C GLN A 76 -13.25 10.90 -13.51
N ASN A 77 -13.74 9.66 -13.46
CA ASN A 77 -15.03 9.36 -12.83
C ASN A 77 -15.01 9.68 -11.33
N LEU A 78 -13.91 9.37 -10.64
CA LEU A 78 -13.75 9.71 -9.23
C LEU A 78 -13.77 11.23 -9.03
N TYR A 79 -13.06 12.01 -9.85
CA TYR A 79 -13.12 13.46 -9.80
C TYR A 79 -14.54 14.03 -10.00
N SER A 80 -15.37 13.39 -10.82
CA SER A 80 -16.77 13.80 -10.98
C SER A 80 -17.64 13.56 -9.73
N CYS A 81 -17.22 12.64 -8.87
CA CYS A 81 -17.86 12.35 -7.58
C CYS A 81 -17.30 13.23 -6.45
N LEU A 82 -16.10 13.78 -6.59
CA LEU A 82 -15.50 14.68 -5.60
C LEU A 82 -16.15 16.06 -5.62
N THR A 83 -16.04 16.80 -4.52
CA THR A 83 -16.34 18.23 -4.54
C THR A 83 -15.26 18.97 -5.34
N PRO A 84 -15.57 20.08 -6.02
CA PRO A 84 -14.58 20.86 -6.78
C PRO A 84 -13.39 21.38 -5.96
N GLU A 85 -13.49 21.29 -4.64
CA GLU A 85 -12.45 21.71 -3.70
C GLU A 85 -11.43 20.60 -3.41
N PHE A 86 -11.75 19.35 -3.72
CA PHE A 86 -10.87 18.23 -3.46
C PHE A 86 -9.92 18.00 -4.64
N GLN A 87 -8.67 17.67 -4.29
CA GLN A 87 -7.60 17.31 -5.20
C GLN A 87 -7.02 15.96 -4.77
N LEU A 88 -6.67 15.10 -5.73
CA LEU A 88 -5.90 13.89 -5.48
C LEU A 88 -4.43 14.17 -5.75
N LEU A 89 -3.56 13.62 -4.91
CA LEU A 89 -2.11 13.74 -5.05
C LEU A 89 -1.45 12.38 -4.86
N GLY A 90 -0.76 11.88 -5.91
CA GLY A 90 0.02 10.66 -5.89
C GLY A 90 1.49 10.99 -5.66
N LEU A 91 1.99 10.68 -4.48
CA LEU A 91 3.39 10.79 -4.07
C LEU A 91 3.64 9.74 -2.98
N GLY A 92 4.85 9.26 -2.85
CA GLY A 92 5.19 8.27 -1.81
C GLY A 92 4.87 8.73 -0.37
N MET A 93 4.95 10.05 -0.12
CA MET A 93 4.52 10.70 1.13
C MET A 93 3.92 12.06 0.83
N HIS A 94 2.89 12.44 1.59
CA HIS A 94 2.35 13.80 1.51
C HIS A 94 3.36 14.82 2.06
N PRO A 95 3.83 15.80 1.26
CA PRO A 95 4.97 16.64 1.62
C PRO A 95 4.72 17.60 2.79
N LEU A 96 3.47 17.97 3.04
CA LEU A 96 3.09 18.98 4.05
C LEU A 96 2.39 18.38 5.27
N LEU A 97 2.10 17.07 5.28
CA LEU A 97 1.34 16.44 6.35
C LEU A 97 2.13 16.44 7.66
N THR A 98 1.50 16.98 8.71
CA THR A 98 1.82 16.70 10.11
C THR A 98 0.82 15.68 10.67
N LEU A 99 1.20 14.88 11.66
CA LEU A 99 0.39 13.74 12.09
C LEU A 99 -0.99 14.11 12.65
N ASP A 100 -1.17 15.34 13.11
CA ASP A 100 -2.44 15.90 13.57
C ASP A 100 -3.40 16.28 12.42
N MET A 101 -2.94 16.28 11.17
CA MET A 101 -3.77 16.57 9.99
C MET A 101 -4.54 15.36 9.47
N THR A 102 -4.32 14.17 10.03
CA THR A 102 -5.00 12.95 9.61
C THR A 102 -5.39 12.08 10.81
N THR A 103 -6.25 11.11 10.56
CA THR A 103 -6.68 10.12 11.55
C THR A 103 -6.69 8.73 10.93
N VAL A 104 -6.70 7.72 11.78
CA VAL A 104 -6.92 6.32 11.39
C VAL A 104 -8.40 6.12 11.00
N TRP A 105 -8.66 5.21 10.08
CA TRP A 105 -10.01 4.74 9.75
C TRP A 105 -10.70 4.20 11.02
N ASP A 106 -11.88 4.70 11.35
CA ASP A 106 -12.54 4.52 12.64
C ASP A 106 -13.93 3.85 12.55
N HIS A 107 -14.31 3.32 11.38
CA HIS A 107 -15.64 2.74 11.17
C HIS A 107 -15.69 1.22 11.44
N ASP A 108 -14.74 0.46 10.90
CA ASP A 108 -14.61 -0.99 11.10
C ASP A 108 -13.11 -1.39 11.11
N GLU A 109 -12.82 -2.70 11.18
CA GLU A 109 -11.45 -3.22 11.34
C GLU A 109 -10.70 -2.71 12.58
N ARG A 110 -11.41 -2.14 13.55
CA ARG A 110 -10.84 -1.58 14.77
C ARG A 110 -9.91 -2.55 15.50
N GLU A 111 -10.32 -3.81 15.63
CA GLU A 111 -9.54 -4.84 16.32
C GLU A 111 -8.15 -5.02 15.67
N ILE A 112 -8.07 -4.96 14.34
CA ILE A 112 -6.80 -5.05 13.60
C ILE A 112 -5.93 -3.83 13.88
N TYR A 113 -6.52 -2.63 13.80
CA TYR A 113 -5.78 -1.38 14.04
C TYR A 113 -5.35 -1.21 15.49
N GLU A 114 -6.14 -1.66 16.46
CA GLU A 114 -5.75 -1.69 17.87
C GLU A 114 -4.54 -2.63 18.12
N VAL A 115 -4.49 -3.78 17.43
CA VAL A 115 -3.33 -4.67 17.49
C VAL A 115 -2.10 -4.03 16.85
N TYR A 116 -2.26 -3.38 15.69
CA TYR A 116 -1.18 -2.63 15.05
C TYR A 116 -0.66 -1.51 15.95
N ASP A 117 -1.55 -0.72 16.55
CA ASP A 117 -1.16 0.40 17.41
C ASP A 117 -0.41 -0.09 18.64
N ARG A 118 -0.94 -1.11 19.30
CA ARG A 118 -0.31 -1.74 20.48
C ARG A 118 1.09 -2.28 20.17
N LEU A 119 1.27 -2.92 19.02
CA LEU A 119 2.55 -3.54 18.66
C LEU A 119 3.54 -2.53 18.10
N PHE A 120 3.10 -1.58 17.28
CA PHE A 120 3.98 -0.78 16.42
C PHE A 120 3.80 0.72 16.60
N ASN A 121 2.79 1.20 17.34
CA ASN A 121 2.43 2.62 17.42
C ASN A 121 2.17 3.22 16.01
N ILE A 122 0.94 3.09 15.53
CA ILE A 122 0.58 3.54 14.17
C ILE A 122 0.56 5.06 14.00
N HIS A 123 0.61 5.84 15.09
CA HIS A 123 0.64 7.31 15.05
C HIS A 123 2.03 7.84 14.71
N GLN A 124 2.52 7.48 13.54
CA GLN A 124 3.81 7.92 12.99
C GLN A 124 3.78 7.97 11.45
N HIS A 125 4.70 8.70 10.84
CA HIS A 125 4.72 8.93 9.39
C HIS A 125 4.75 7.65 8.57
N GLY A 126 5.43 6.62 9.03
CA GLY A 126 5.50 5.34 8.32
C GLY A 126 4.17 4.59 8.23
N TRP A 127 3.17 4.97 9.02
CA TRP A 127 1.79 4.44 8.94
C TRP A 127 0.81 5.47 8.37
N LEU A 128 0.86 6.71 8.87
CA LEU A 128 -0.14 7.73 8.55
C LEU A 128 0.25 8.65 7.39
N ASN A 129 1.44 8.52 6.82
CA ASN A 129 1.90 9.37 5.73
C ASN A 129 2.65 8.60 4.64
N ILE A 130 2.21 7.42 4.29
CA ILE A 130 2.78 6.64 3.19
C ILE A 130 1.72 6.38 2.13
N GLN A 131 2.14 6.38 0.87
CA GLN A 131 1.33 6.06 -0.29
C GLN A 131 2.17 5.22 -1.26
N ALA A 132 1.60 4.16 -1.77
CA ALA A 132 2.30 3.21 -2.61
C ALA A 132 1.60 2.98 -3.95
N LEU A 133 2.39 2.79 -4.99
CA LEU A 133 1.98 2.01 -6.14
C LEU A 133 2.36 0.55 -5.88
N GLN A 134 1.41 -0.36 -5.98
CA GLN A 134 1.66 -1.79 -5.89
C GLN A 134 1.42 -2.46 -7.24
N ILE A 135 2.32 -3.37 -7.62
CA ILE A 135 2.21 -4.11 -8.90
C ILE A 135 2.03 -5.59 -8.60
N ASN A 136 0.95 -6.16 -9.14
CA ASN A 136 0.59 -7.55 -8.99
C ASN A 136 0.90 -8.34 -10.29
N ILE A 137 1.84 -9.29 -10.22
CA ILE A 137 2.27 -10.13 -11.32
C ILE A 137 1.80 -11.57 -11.07
N PRO A 138 0.88 -12.12 -11.89
CA PRO A 138 0.37 -13.47 -11.68
C PRO A 138 1.43 -14.52 -12.00
N TYR A 139 1.29 -15.68 -11.37
CA TYR A 139 2.06 -16.89 -11.65
C TYR A 139 1.10 -18.08 -11.89
N ALA A 140 1.54 -19.06 -12.68
CA ALA A 140 0.74 -20.22 -13.03
C ALA A 140 1.20 -21.53 -12.34
N SER A 141 2.41 -21.54 -11.76
CA SER A 141 2.96 -22.69 -11.04
C SER A 141 3.90 -22.25 -9.92
N GLU A 142 4.19 -23.15 -8.99
CA GLU A 142 5.16 -22.92 -7.92
C GLU A 142 6.58 -22.63 -8.45
N GLU A 143 6.98 -23.32 -9.51
CA GLU A 143 8.28 -23.11 -10.15
C GLU A 143 8.37 -21.70 -10.78
N GLU A 144 7.30 -21.27 -11.44
CA GLU A 144 7.20 -19.91 -11.99
C GLU A 144 7.21 -18.86 -10.87
N LEU A 145 6.46 -19.10 -9.77
CA LEU A 145 6.46 -18.25 -8.59
C LEU A 145 7.89 -18.03 -8.07
N VAL A 146 8.62 -19.09 -7.79
CA VAL A 146 10.00 -19.02 -7.25
C VAL A 146 10.93 -18.30 -8.22
N THR A 147 10.81 -18.60 -9.50
CA THR A 147 11.60 -17.96 -10.56
C THR A 147 11.32 -16.45 -10.64
N LEU A 148 10.05 -16.06 -10.70
CA LEU A 148 9.63 -14.65 -10.78
C LEU A 148 10.01 -13.89 -9.52
N TYR A 149 9.76 -14.47 -8.34
CA TYR A 149 10.13 -13.87 -7.06
C TYR A 149 11.62 -13.53 -7.01
N ASN A 150 12.50 -14.47 -7.38
CA ASN A 150 13.93 -14.25 -7.38
C ASN A 150 14.38 -13.21 -8.43
N LYS A 151 13.72 -13.13 -9.56
CA LYS A 151 13.97 -12.09 -10.56
C LYS A 151 13.53 -10.71 -10.04
N ILE A 152 12.32 -10.61 -9.50
CA ILE A 152 11.75 -9.36 -8.98
C ILE A 152 12.62 -8.86 -7.83
N ARG A 153 12.97 -9.71 -6.83
CA ARG A 153 13.82 -9.29 -5.71
C ARG A 153 15.15 -8.69 -6.15
N SER A 154 15.72 -9.19 -7.24
CA SER A 154 17.02 -8.70 -7.75
C SER A 154 16.93 -7.31 -8.38
N ILE A 155 15.76 -6.90 -8.85
CA ILE A 155 15.53 -5.58 -9.46
C ILE A 155 14.93 -4.56 -8.50
N ILE A 156 14.48 -4.94 -7.29
CA ILE A 156 13.90 -4.01 -6.29
C ILE A 156 14.76 -2.75 -6.10
N PRO A 157 16.09 -2.79 -5.95
CA PRO A 157 16.87 -1.56 -5.78
C PRO A 157 16.77 -0.60 -6.97
N TYR A 158 16.65 -1.11 -8.18
CA TYR A 158 16.48 -0.28 -9.38
C TYR A 158 15.07 0.28 -9.48
N VAL A 159 14.06 -0.51 -9.14
CA VAL A 159 12.66 -0.07 -9.09
C VAL A 159 12.52 1.09 -8.09
N VAL A 160 13.02 0.92 -6.87
CA VAL A 160 13.06 1.98 -5.86
C VAL A 160 13.75 3.23 -6.40
N ALA A 161 14.93 3.09 -7.03
CA ALA A 161 15.70 4.24 -7.51
C ALA A 161 14.99 5.09 -8.58
N ILE A 162 14.11 4.47 -9.39
CA ILE A 162 13.38 5.18 -10.46
C ILE A 162 11.99 5.69 -10.03
N THR A 163 11.50 5.26 -8.87
CA THR A 163 10.14 5.59 -8.39
C THR A 163 10.14 6.50 -7.17
N THR A 164 11.31 6.94 -6.67
CA THR A 164 11.40 7.82 -5.51
C THR A 164 10.65 9.13 -5.73
N ALA A 165 9.64 9.41 -4.89
CA ALA A 165 8.76 10.57 -4.98
C ALA A 165 8.43 11.18 -3.60
N SER A 166 9.27 10.99 -2.58
CA SER A 166 9.01 11.40 -1.20
C SER A 166 10.15 12.19 -0.55
N PRO A 167 10.66 13.30 -1.17
CA PRO A 167 11.82 14.04 -0.65
C PRO A 167 11.52 14.99 0.52
N PHE A 168 10.25 15.18 0.88
CA PHE A 168 9.84 16.13 1.91
C PHE A 168 9.08 15.44 3.05
N VAL A 169 9.29 15.91 4.27
CA VAL A 169 8.52 15.55 5.46
C VAL A 169 8.18 16.84 6.21
N GLU A 170 6.90 17.07 6.51
CA GLU A 170 6.39 18.26 7.20
C GLU A 170 6.90 19.59 6.59
N GLY A 171 6.88 19.66 5.26
CA GLY A 171 7.31 20.85 4.51
C GLY A 171 8.82 21.05 4.42
N LYS A 172 9.64 20.12 4.93
CA LYS A 172 11.10 20.23 4.95
C LYS A 172 11.75 19.18 4.06
N SER A 173 12.72 19.58 3.24
CA SER A 173 13.59 18.65 2.56
C SER A 173 14.48 17.95 3.57
N THR A 174 14.53 16.63 3.51
CA THR A 174 15.36 15.80 4.40
C THR A 174 16.75 15.48 3.84
N GLY A 175 16.99 15.82 2.56
CA GLY A 175 18.17 15.40 1.82
C GLY A 175 18.09 13.95 1.28
N THR A 176 16.98 13.27 1.50
CA THR A 176 16.70 11.92 0.99
C THR A 176 15.56 11.99 -0.02
N MET A 177 15.68 11.28 -1.14
CA MET A 177 14.64 11.25 -2.19
C MET A 177 13.49 10.31 -1.86
N ASP A 178 13.73 9.30 -1.03
CA ASP A 178 12.77 8.28 -0.62
C ASP A 178 12.67 8.23 0.91
N ASN A 179 11.87 9.12 1.49
CA ASN A 179 11.58 9.09 2.91
C ASN A 179 10.56 7.99 3.25
N ARG A 180 9.65 7.66 2.32
CA ARG A 180 8.65 6.62 2.52
C ARG A 180 9.29 5.31 2.98
N LEU A 181 10.27 4.80 2.25
CA LEU A 181 10.93 3.55 2.61
C LEU A 181 11.78 3.65 3.89
N ILE A 182 12.31 4.82 4.22
CA ILE A 182 12.99 5.02 5.51
C ILE A 182 12.01 4.81 6.66
N TYR A 183 10.83 5.43 6.58
CA TYR A 183 9.79 5.27 7.61
C TYR A 183 9.17 3.88 7.56
N TYR A 184 8.87 3.35 6.37
CA TYR A 184 8.30 2.02 6.17
C TYR A 184 9.14 0.91 6.82
N ARG A 185 10.47 0.96 6.68
CA ARG A 185 11.38 0.00 7.32
C ARG A 185 11.38 0.07 8.85
N LYS A 186 11.04 1.22 9.41
CA LYS A 186 10.94 1.41 10.87
C LYS A 186 9.60 0.97 11.45
N ASN A 187 8.56 0.87 10.62
CA ASN A 187 7.21 0.59 11.08
C ASN A 187 7.12 -0.65 11.95
N GLN A 188 7.80 -1.72 11.55
CA GLN A 188 7.77 -3.01 12.25
C GLN A 188 9.13 -3.39 12.83
N GLU A 189 10.00 -2.44 13.16
CA GLU A 189 11.35 -2.71 13.69
C GLU A 189 11.35 -3.56 14.98
N ARG A 190 10.24 -3.54 15.74
CA ARG A 190 10.04 -4.39 16.92
C ARG A 190 9.90 -5.87 16.58
N ILE A 191 9.52 -6.19 15.34
CA ILE A 191 9.39 -7.55 14.79
C ILE A 191 10.09 -7.56 13.43
N PRO A 192 11.43 -7.63 13.39
CA PRO A 192 12.20 -7.48 12.16
C PRO A 192 11.88 -8.51 11.08
N SER A 193 11.36 -9.69 11.45
CA SER A 193 10.96 -10.74 10.51
C SER A 193 9.86 -10.29 9.53
N ILE A 194 9.12 -9.22 9.81
CA ILE A 194 8.06 -8.71 8.94
C ILE A 194 8.63 -8.00 7.70
N CYS A 195 9.60 -7.09 7.88
CA CYS A 195 10.16 -6.28 6.79
C CYS A 195 11.50 -6.79 6.27
N HIS A 196 12.34 -7.35 7.13
CA HIS A 196 13.66 -7.92 6.81
C HIS A 196 14.51 -7.04 5.87
N GLY A 197 14.53 -5.73 6.08
CA GLY A 197 15.37 -4.81 5.31
C GLY A 197 14.91 -4.54 3.87
N LEU A 198 13.68 -4.87 3.51
CA LEU A 198 13.01 -4.61 2.23
C LEU A 198 13.36 -5.61 1.11
N ILE A 199 14.65 -5.86 0.83
CA ILE A 199 15.05 -6.86 -0.18
C ILE A 199 14.91 -8.24 0.45
N PRO A 200 13.96 -9.07 -0.03
CA PRO A 200 13.71 -10.35 0.60
C PRO A 200 14.81 -11.37 0.30
N GLU A 201 14.83 -12.43 1.09
CA GLU A 201 15.71 -13.57 0.94
C GLU A 201 15.44 -14.29 -0.39
N PRO A 202 16.45 -14.92 -1.04
CA PRO A 202 16.21 -15.75 -2.21
C PRO A 202 15.49 -17.04 -1.83
N LEU A 203 14.64 -17.53 -2.72
CA LEU A 203 13.95 -18.81 -2.56
C LEU A 203 14.61 -19.87 -3.42
N GLN A 204 14.78 -21.08 -2.88
CA GLN A 204 15.10 -22.29 -3.64
C GLN A 204 13.82 -23.03 -4.04
N THR A 205 12.86 -23.03 -3.11
CA THR A 205 11.56 -23.70 -3.24
C THR A 205 10.47 -22.84 -2.63
N LEU A 206 9.20 -23.18 -2.86
CA LEU A 206 8.08 -22.56 -2.19
C LEU A 206 8.08 -22.81 -0.67
N ALA A 207 8.67 -23.91 -0.21
CA ALA A 207 8.79 -24.19 1.22
C ALA A 207 9.63 -23.14 1.96
N ASP A 208 10.61 -22.53 1.30
CA ASP A 208 11.40 -21.43 1.89
C ASP A 208 10.52 -20.21 2.17
N TYR A 209 9.57 -19.90 1.27
CA TYR A 209 8.62 -18.80 1.50
C TYR A 209 7.65 -19.11 2.65
N HIS A 210 7.18 -20.35 2.75
CA HIS A 210 6.34 -20.77 3.88
C HIS A 210 7.11 -20.65 5.20
N ALA A 211 8.38 -21.03 5.24
CA ALA A 211 9.22 -20.88 6.44
C ALA A 211 9.39 -19.41 6.85
N ILE A 212 9.54 -18.48 5.88
CA ILE A 212 9.55 -17.02 6.13
C ILE A 212 8.23 -16.57 6.76
N HIS A 213 7.10 -17.00 6.20
CA HIS A 213 5.78 -16.65 6.71
C HIS A 213 5.53 -17.21 8.11
N ASP A 214 5.91 -18.44 8.36
CA ASP A 214 5.75 -19.12 9.65
C ASP A 214 6.61 -18.45 10.74
N ASP A 215 7.83 -18.02 10.43
CA ASP A 215 8.69 -17.29 11.35
C ASP A 215 8.11 -15.93 11.72
N MET A 216 7.58 -15.22 10.73
CA MET A 216 6.88 -13.95 10.92
C MET A 216 5.64 -14.14 11.82
N CYS A 217 4.79 -15.12 11.52
CA CYS A 217 3.60 -15.42 12.32
C CYS A 217 3.95 -15.84 13.75
N ARG A 218 4.98 -16.66 13.95
CA ARG A 218 5.47 -17.04 15.28
C ARG A 218 5.86 -15.80 16.08
N SER A 219 6.64 -14.90 15.48
CA SER A 219 7.08 -13.64 16.10
C SER A 219 5.92 -12.72 16.47
N LEU A 220 4.84 -12.72 15.68
CA LEU A 220 3.61 -11.98 15.96
C LEU A 220 2.83 -12.62 17.11
N MET A 221 2.61 -13.94 17.08
CA MET A 221 1.87 -14.69 18.12
C MET A 221 2.50 -14.53 19.49
N GLU A 222 3.83 -14.62 19.60
CA GLU A 222 4.57 -14.38 20.85
C GLU A 222 4.28 -13.03 21.51
N ARG A 223 3.71 -12.08 20.74
CA ARG A 223 3.38 -10.71 21.16
C ARG A 223 1.87 -10.42 21.14
N GLY A 224 1.05 -11.47 21.00
CA GLY A 224 -0.42 -11.33 20.92
C GLY A 224 -0.88 -10.65 19.62
N GLY A 225 -0.18 -10.90 18.53
CA GLY A 225 -0.48 -10.35 17.20
C GLY A 225 -1.10 -11.36 16.23
N GLU A 226 -1.80 -12.38 16.70
CA GLU A 226 -2.38 -13.44 15.87
C GLU A 226 -3.28 -12.91 14.75
N ALA A 227 -4.03 -11.84 15.02
CA ALA A 227 -4.91 -11.18 14.03
C ALA A 227 -4.13 -10.68 12.79
N LEU A 228 -2.85 -10.43 12.94
CA LEU A 228 -1.96 -9.94 11.88
C LEU A 228 -1.24 -11.08 11.12
N CYS A 229 -1.42 -12.34 11.48
CA CYS A 229 -0.86 -13.49 10.74
C CYS A 229 -1.59 -13.68 9.40
N ARG A 230 -1.36 -12.74 8.49
CA ARG A 230 -1.94 -12.72 7.13
C ARG A 230 -0.84 -12.48 6.10
N GLU A 231 -1.07 -12.91 4.86
CA GLU A 231 -0.09 -12.73 3.77
C GLU A 231 0.30 -11.26 3.53
N TRP A 232 -0.63 -10.32 3.72
CA TRP A 232 -0.43 -8.89 3.48
C TRP A 232 0.40 -8.18 4.56
N VAL A 233 0.57 -8.75 5.77
CA VAL A 233 1.41 -8.14 6.81
C VAL A 233 2.90 -8.22 6.45
N ASN A 234 3.29 -9.17 5.61
CA ASN A 234 4.65 -9.26 5.09
C ASN A 234 4.99 -7.95 4.34
N SER A 235 5.96 -7.21 4.87
CA SER A 235 6.36 -5.88 4.37
C SER A 235 7.69 -5.88 3.63
N ARG A 236 8.10 -7.03 3.09
CA ARG A 236 9.21 -7.12 2.14
C ARG A 236 8.85 -6.46 0.81
N GLY A 237 9.84 -6.02 0.05
CA GLY A 237 9.62 -5.31 -1.22
C GLY A 237 8.90 -6.11 -2.31
N VAL A 238 8.91 -7.44 -2.23
CA VAL A 238 8.03 -8.33 -2.97
C VAL A 238 7.51 -9.43 -2.06
N ILE A 239 6.22 -9.74 -2.17
CA ILE A 239 5.53 -10.76 -1.38
C ILE A 239 4.69 -11.67 -2.27
N VAL A 240 4.35 -12.86 -1.76
CA VAL A 240 3.39 -13.76 -2.41
C VAL A 240 1.99 -13.50 -1.88
N ARG A 241 1.05 -13.30 -2.77
CA ARG A 241 -0.38 -13.21 -2.48
C ARG A 241 -1.08 -14.48 -2.98
N PHE A 242 -1.09 -15.52 -2.16
CA PHE A 242 -1.70 -16.81 -2.51
C PHE A 242 -3.18 -16.68 -2.83
N SER A 243 -3.90 -15.86 -2.07
CA SER A 243 -5.33 -15.59 -2.28
C SER A 243 -5.65 -14.98 -3.65
N ARG A 244 -4.65 -14.29 -4.27
CA ARG A 244 -4.77 -13.64 -5.57
C ARG A 244 -3.95 -14.34 -6.67
N CYS A 245 -3.20 -15.41 -6.36
CA CYS A 245 -2.27 -16.10 -7.26
C CYS A 245 -1.30 -15.13 -7.95
N CYS A 246 -0.69 -14.19 -7.20
CA CYS A 246 0.26 -13.23 -7.74
C CYS A 246 1.41 -12.92 -6.78
N LEU A 247 2.48 -12.33 -7.33
CA LEU A 247 3.52 -11.62 -6.60
C LEU A 247 3.17 -10.14 -6.56
N GLU A 248 3.22 -9.54 -5.37
CA GLU A 248 2.96 -8.11 -5.16
C GLU A 248 4.26 -7.38 -4.86
N ILE A 249 4.58 -6.38 -5.68
CA ILE A 249 5.72 -5.47 -5.45
C ILE A 249 5.19 -4.28 -4.65
N LYS A 250 5.78 -4.01 -3.48
CA LYS A 250 5.32 -2.99 -2.51
C LYS A 250 6.29 -1.81 -2.34
N ALA A 251 7.46 -1.88 -2.95
CA ALA A 251 8.55 -0.94 -2.72
C ALA A 251 8.51 0.30 -3.63
N ILE A 252 7.34 0.66 -4.15
CA ILE A 252 7.17 1.72 -5.16
C ILE A 252 6.42 2.89 -4.52
N ASP A 253 6.98 4.11 -4.62
CA ASP A 253 6.24 5.35 -4.30
C ASP A 253 5.14 5.58 -5.35
N GLU A 254 3.99 6.10 -4.91
CA GLU A 254 2.89 6.49 -5.81
C GLU A 254 3.24 7.74 -6.61
#